data_4f908066d0b5609dd5b73d7b1c44a4fe
#
_entry.id   4f908066d0b5609dd5b73d7b1c44a4fe
#
_cell.length_a   1.000
_cell.length_b   1.000
_cell.length_c   1.000
_cell.angle_alpha   90.00
_cell.angle_beta   90.00
_cell.angle_gamma   90.00
#
_symmetry.space_group_name_H-M   'P 1'
#
loop_
_entity.id
_entity.type
_entity.pdbx_description
1 polymer ?
#
loop_
_entity_poly.entity_id
_entity_poly.type
_entity_poly.pdbx_seq_one_letter_code
_entity_poly.pdbx_strand_id
1 'polypeptide(L)'
;MKIIYRISDAGYSKVKPDYITNEACLANAVKVFDDCEWSIIADNVSKETSDMIEKYKSKDHILYVNKGNGAATFNIALDEALKMDDNDTVYFLENDYIHKPNSRAIIEEGFELGAKFVSLYDHPDKYLSPDKGGNPYCEGGAEDTRVYLTDSVHWKITNSTTMTFASQVSTLKENEHTFRTWTSGTHPDDFQMFLELRYAKQLLVTPIPGYATHGETAWLSPLTDWSKI
;
A
#
# COMPACT_ATOMS: atom_id res chain seq x y z
N MET A 1 1.47 15.09 -3.95
CA MET A 1 1.39 13.76 -3.27
C MET A 1 2.75 13.44 -2.66
N LYS A 2 2.77 12.84 -1.48
CA LYS A 2 3.98 12.38 -0.80
C LYS A 2 3.97 10.87 -0.68
N ILE A 3 5.08 10.23 -1.04
CA ILE A 3 5.31 8.79 -0.84
C ILE A 3 5.99 8.61 0.51
N ILE A 4 5.39 7.81 1.39
CA ILE A 4 6.03 7.37 2.63
C ILE A 4 6.34 5.89 2.48
N TYR A 5 7.59 5.61 2.13
CA TYR A 5 8.11 4.28 1.83
C TYR A 5 8.69 3.63 3.08
N ARG A 6 8.24 2.42 3.39
CA ARG A 6 8.74 1.64 4.53
C ARG A 6 9.57 0.47 4.05
N ILE A 7 10.80 0.37 4.51
CA ILE A 7 11.74 -0.69 4.13
C ILE A 7 12.41 -1.30 5.36
N SER A 8 12.52 -2.63 5.35
CA SER A 8 13.22 -3.40 6.37
C SER A 8 13.89 -4.62 5.75
N ASP A 9 15.02 -5.05 6.30
CA ASP A 9 15.64 -6.33 5.97
C ASP A 9 15.06 -7.47 6.82
N ALA A 10 14.41 -7.14 7.93
CA ALA A 10 13.76 -8.08 8.82
C ALA A 10 12.27 -8.16 8.48
N GLY A 11 11.84 -9.23 7.86
CA GLY A 11 10.45 -9.56 7.59
C GLY A 11 10.21 -11.03 7.87
N TYR A 12 8.94 -11.45 7.98
CA TYR A 12 8.63 -12.87 7.98
C TYR A 12 8.91 -13.46 6.59
N SER A 13 9.31 -14.73 6.59
CA SER A 13 9.67 -15.42 5.35
C SER A 13 8.45 -15.50 4.42
N LYS A 14 8.57 -14.88 3.25
CA LYS A 14 7.59 -14.95 2.15
C LYS A 14 8.25 -15.62 0.95
N VAL A 15 7.49 -16.39 0.20
CA VAL A 15 7.94 -16.88 -1.10
C VAL A 15 7.72 -15.78 -2.11
N LYS A 16 8.80 -15.18 -2.59
CA LYS A 16 8.78 -14.07 -3.55
C LYS A 16 9.30 -14.55 -4.91
N PRO A 17 8.77 -14.03 -6.04
CA PRO A 17 9.42 -14.21 -7.35
C PRO A 17 10.81 -13.59 -7.35
N ASP A 18 11.74 -14.12 -8.14
CA ASP A 18 13.14 -13.68 -8.20
C ASP A 18 13.31 -12.19 -8.59
N TYR A 19 12.36 -11.64 -9.33
CA TYR A 19 12.35 -10.23 -9.71
C TYR A 19 11.86 -9.28 -8.60
N ILE A 20 11.33 -9.80 -7.50
CA ILE A 20 10.88 -9.01 -6.35
C ILE A 20 12.00 -8.94 -5.31
N THR A 21 12.78 -7.87 -5.37
CA THR A 21 13.83 -7.55 -4.42
C THR A 21 13.64 -6.14 -3.85
N ASN A 22 14.25 -5.84 -2.70
CA ASN A 22 14.22 -4.48 -2.13
C ASN A 22 14.67 -3.43 -3.15
N GLU A 23 15.74 -3.72 -3.90
CA GLU A 23 16.28 -2.79 -4.90
C GLU A 23 15.34 -2.65 -6.10
N ALA A 24 14.79 -3.74 -6.64
CA ALA A 24 13.87 -3.70 -7.77
C ALA A 24 12.58 -2.94 -7.42
N CYS A 25 12.01 -3.19 -6.23
CA CYS A 25 10.81 -2.50 -5.77
C CYS A 25 11.05 -1.00 -5.55
N LEU A 26 12.16 -0.63 -4.91
CA LEU A 26 12.51 0.78 -4.72
C LEU A 26 12.78 1.49 -6.05
N ALA A 27 13.55 0.87 -6.95
CA ALA A 27 13.85 1.42 -8.28
C ALA A 27 12.57 1.65 -9.09
N ASN A 28 11.66 0.67 -9.11
CA ASN A 28 10.37 0.78 -9.75
C ASN A 28 9.55 1.93 -9.14
N ALA A 29 9.42 1.96 -7.82
CA ALA A 29 8.65 3.01 -7.14
C ALA A 29 9.20 4.41 -7.41
N VAL A 30 10.53 4.60 -7.33
CA VAL A 30 11.18 5.90 -7.61
C VAL A 30 10.94 6.34 -9.05
N LYS A 31 10.96 5.41 -10.00
CA LYS A 31 10.68 5.70 -11.42
C LYS A 31 9.21 6.06 -11.67
N VAL A 32 8.28 5.37 -11.00
CA VAL A 32 6.83 5.54 -11.22
C VAL A 32 6.31 6.81 -10.53
N PHE A 33 6.93 7.21 -9.41
CA PHE A 33 6.56 8.36 -8.60
C PHE A 33 7.69 9.39 -8.53
N ASP A 34 8.34 9.65 -9.67
CA ASP A 34 9.53 10.50 -9.79
C ASP A 34 9.25 11.98 -9.49
N ASP A 35 8.03 12.43 -9.71
CA ASP A 35 7.54 13.79 -9.48
C ASP A 35 6.86 13.98 -8.10
N CYS A 36 6.92 12.97 -7.22
CA CYS A 36 6.38 13.03 -5.86
C CYS A 36 7.45 13.41 -4.82
N GLU A 37 7.00 13.96 -3.71
CA GLU A 37 7.82 14.09 -2.51
C GLU A 37 8.02 12.72 -1.84
N TRP A 38 9.15 12.54 -1.15
CA TRP A 38 9.50 11.26 -0.55
C TRP A 38 9.91 11.38 0.91
N SER A 39 9.51 10.37 1.69
CA SER A 39 10.05 10.06 3.00
C SER A 39 10.25 8.54 3.07
N ILE A 40 11.43 8.10 3.49
CA ILE A 40 11.76 6.67 3.62
C ILE A 40 11.99 6.34 5.08
N ILE A 41 11.25 5.39 5.61
CA ILE A 41 11.44 4.84 6.95
C ILE A 41 12.20 3.53 6.80
N ALA A 42 13.48 3.55 7.14
CA ALA A 42 14.40 2.42 7.03
C ALA A 42 14.56 1.76 8.42
N ASP A 43 13.91 0.60 8.61
CA ASP A 43 13.85 -0.09 9.91
C ASP A 43 14.80 -1.29 9.95
N ASN A 44 15.80 -1.26 10.82
CA ASN A 44 16.76 -2.34 11.01
C ASN A 44 17.42 -2.81 9.71
N VAL A 45 17.76 -1.86 8.84
CA VAL A 45 18.40 -2.16 7.56
C VAL A 45 19.91 -2.40 7.74
N SER A 46 20.44 -3.31 6.95
CA SER A 46 21.90 -3.53 6.85
C SER A 46 22.60 -2.34 6.20
N LYS A 47 23.92 -2.34 6.26
CA LYS A 47 24.70 -1.33 5.55
C LYS A 47 24.50 -1.41 4.04
N GLU A 48 24.41 -2.61 3.50
CA GLU A 48 24.15 -2.86 2.07
C GLU A 48 22.82 -2.25 1.63
N THR A 49 21.75 -2.46 2.41
CA THR A 49 20.43 -1.88 2.12
C THR A 49 20.44 -0.37 2.31
N SER A 50 21.13 0.16 3.33
CA SER A 50 21.31 1.60 3.50
C SER A 50 22.02 2.24 2.30
N ASP A 51 23.15 1.65 1.87
CA ASP A 51 23.92 2.12 0.72
C ASP A 51 23.08 2.02 -0.58
N MET A 52 22.24 1.01 -0.69
CA MET A 52 21.30 0.85 -1.81
C MET A 52 20.26 1.97 -1.83
N ILE A 53 19.58 2.26 -0.70
CA ILE A 53 18.58 3.32 -0.61
C ILE A 53 19.20 4.68 -1.00
N GLU A 54 20.42 4.97 -0.52
CA GLU A 54 21.12 6.23 -0.77
C GLU A 54 21.51 6.45 -2.25
N LYS A 55 21.51 5.40 -3.11
CA LYS A 55 21.66 5.54 -4.56
C LYS A 55 20.42 6.17 -5.21
N TYR A 56 19.24 5.98 -4.63
CA TYR A 56 17.97 6.40 -5.18
C TYR A 56 17.43 7.70 -4.57
N LYS A 57 17.67 7.92 -3.28
CA LYS A 57 17.20 9.10 -2.54
C LYS A 57 18.27 9.61 -1.60
N SER A 58 18.37 10.94 -1.46
CA SER A 58 19.32 11.56 -0.56
C SER A 58 18.99 11.30 0.91
N LYS A 59 19.98 11.38 1.77
CA LYS A 59 19.85 11.13 3.23
C LYS A 59 18.78 11.96 3.90
N ASP A 60 18.50 13.16 3.42
CA ASP A 60 17.50 14.06 3.98
C ASP A 60 16.07 13.52 3.87
N HIS A 61 15.87 12.53 2.99
CA HIS A 61 14.58 11.83 2.84
C HIS A 61 14.50 10.53 3.66
N ILE A 62 15.56 10.15 4.39
CA ILE A 62 15.66 8.82 5.03
C ILE A 62 15.66 8.98 6.56
N LEU A 63 14.69 8.35 7.20
CA LEU A 63 14.60 8.19 8.64
C LEU A 63 15.00 6.76 9.01
N TYR A 64 16.17 6.59 9.59
CA TYR A 64 16.64 5.30 10.11
C TYR A 64 16.05 5.05 11.50
N VAL A 65 15.43 3.89 11.68
CA VAL A 65 14.78 3.49 12.93
C VAL A 65 15.14 2.03 13.30
N ASN A 66 14.84 1.67 14.54
CA ASN A 66 15.04 0.32 15.06
C ASN A 66 13.79 -0.09 15.85
N LYS A 67 12.72 -0.46 15.13
CA LYS A 67 11.45 -0.87 15.69
C LYS A 67 11.21 -2.38 15.60
N GLY A 68 11.67 -3.00 14.51
CA GLY A 68 11.62 -4.44 14.31
C GLY A 68 10.21 -5.00 14.07
N ASN A 69 9.25 -4.14 13.72
CA ASN A 69 7.90 -4.60 13.41
C ASN A 69 7.12 -3.63 12.52
N GLY A 70 6.20 -4.19 11.72
CA GLY A 70 5.43 -3.44 10.71
C GLY A 70 4.44 -2.45 11.30
N ALA A 71 3.83 -2.74 12.45
CA ALA A 71 2.87 -1.83 13.08
C ALA A 71 3.56 -0.56 13.60
N ALA A 72 4.70 -0.70 14.27
CA ALA A 72 5.46 0.44 14.77
C ALA A 72 6.00 1.33 13.64
N THR A 73 6.48 0.74 12.54
CA THR A 73 6.94 1.52 11.39
C THR A 73 5.80 2.21 10.65
N PHE A 74 4.61 1.58 10.58
CA PHE A 74 3.42 2.25 10.07
C PHE A 74 3.00 3.44 10.96
N ASN A 75 3.05 3.30 12.27
CA ASN A 75 2.74 4.40 13.18
C ASN A 75 3.69 5.60 13.00
N ILE A 76 4.97 5.36 12.72
CA ILE A 76 5.93 6.43 12.36
C ILE A 76 5.51 7.08 11.03
N ALA A 77 5.13 6.27 10.03
CA ALA A 77 4.65 6.79 8.75
C ALA A 77 3.38 7.63 8.91
N LEU A 78 2.47 7.20 9.75
CA LEU A 78 1.26 7.95 10.09
C LEU A 78 1.60 9.26 10.80
N ASP A 79 2.52 9.25 11.77
CA ASP A 79 2.98 10.46 12.46
C ASP A 79 3.59 11.49 11.50
N GLU A 80 4.32 11.04 10.48
CA GLU A 80 4.85 11.92 9.43
C GLU A 80 3.72 12.49 8.55
N ALA A 81 2.75 11.67 8.18
CA ALA A 81 1.60 12.10 7.38
C ALA A 81 0.73 13.13 8.12
N LEU A 82 0.48 12.92 9.42
CA LEU A 82 -0.39 13.79 10.22
C LEU A 82 0.18 15.22 10.44
N LYS A 83 1.47 15.45 10.16
CA LYS A 83 2.10 16.79 10.21
C LYS A 83 1.87 17.60 8.94
N MET A 84 1.35 16.99 7.88
CA MET A 84 1.12 17.62 6.59
C MET A 84 -0.21 18.39 6.57
N ASP A 85 -0.43 19.17 5.50
CA ASP A 85 -1.67 19.92 5.32
C ASP A 85 -2.84 18.98 4.99
N ASP A 86 -4.04 19.33 5.41
CA ASP A 86 -5.24 18.49 5.32
C ASP A 86 -5.58 18.04 3.89
N ASN A 87 -5.26 18.88 2.90
CA ASN A 87 -5.51 18.59 1.49
C ASN A 87 -4.40 17.80 0.80
N ASP A 88 -3.30 17.57 1.51
CA ASP A 88 -2.22 16.77 0.95
C ASP A 88 -2.63 15.30 0.81
N THR A 89 -2.09 14.66 -0.21
CA THR A 89 -2.26 13.22 -0.44
C THR A 89 -0.99 12.49 -0.03
N VAL A 90 -1.15 11.41 0.72
CA VAL A 90 -0.08 10.49 1.10
C VAL A 90 -0.33 9.14 0.46
N TYR A 91 0.72 8.51 -0.04
CA TYR A 91 0.74 7.11 -0.42
C TYR A 91 1.70 6.34 0.50
N PHE A 92 1.14 5.53 1.40
CA PHE A 92 1.92 4.58 2.20
C PHE A 92 2.32 3.41 1.32
N LEU A 93 3.61 3.08 1.33
CA LEU A 93 4.16 2.08 0.42
C LEU A 93 5.15 1.16 1.15
N GLU A 94 4.95 -0.14 1.03
CA GLU A 94 5.83 -1.18 1.55
C GLU A 94 6.86 -1.61 0.50
N ASN A 95 8.00 -2.14 0.97
CA ASN A 95 9.18 -2.42 0.15
C ASN A 95 9.09 -3.67 -0.74
N ASP A 96 7.93 -4.26 -0.87
CA ASP A 96 7.70 -5.43 -1.70
C ASP A 96 6.54 -5.24 -2.71
N TYR A 97 6.41 -4.02 -3.22
CA TYR A 97 5.44 -3.67 -4.25
C TYR A 97 6.11 -3.28 -5.57
N ILE A 98 5.51 -3.72 -6.68
CA ILE A 98 5.80 -3.27 -8.04
C ILE A 98 4.57 -2.55 -8.60
N HIS A 99 4.81 -1.45 -9.32
CA HIS A 99 3.78 -0.56 -9.87
C HIS A 99 3.89 -0.47 -11.39
N LYS A 100 2.74 -0.41 -12.06
CA LYS A 100 2.67 -0.03 -13.48
C LYS A 100 3.00 1.45 -13.67
N PRO A 101 3.45 1.86 -14.87
CA PRO A 101 3.51 3.27 -15.23
C PRO A 101 2.17 3.99 -15.00
N ASN A 102 2.21 5.29 -14.77
CA ASN A 102 1.04 6.15 -14.53
C ASN A 102 0.26 5.85 -13.23
N SER A 103 0.79 5.05 -12.33
CA SER A 103 0.12 4.71 -11.05
C SER A 103 -0.28 5.93 -10.22
N ARG A 104 0.49 7.04 -10.29
CA ARG A 104 0.11 8.31 -9.65
C ARG A 104 -1.22 8.85 -10.18
N ALA A 105 -1.35 8.97 -11.50
CA ALA A 105 -2.58 9.47 -12.12
C ALA A 105 -3.77 8.57 -11.78
N ILE A 106 -3.57 7.26 -11.73
CA ILE A 106 -4.63 6.32 -11.31
C ILE A 106 -5.04 6.54 -9.85
N ILE A 107 -4.10 6.85 -8.94
CA ILE A 107 -4.47 7.21 -7.55
C ILE A 107 -5.37 8.46 -7.56
N GLU A 108 -5.03 9.48 -8.34
CA GLU A 108 -5.79 10.73 -8.46
C GLU A 108 -7.20 10.46 -8.99
N GLU A 109 -7.35 9.63 -10.05
CA GLU A 109 -8.66 9.20 -10.57
C GLU A 109 -9.50 8.44 -9.51
N GLY A 110 -8.88 7.64 -8.65
CA GLY A 110 -9.57 6.96 -7.55
C GLY A 110 -10.21 7.95 -6.57
N PHE A 111 -9.56 9.08 -6.29
CA PHE A 111 -10.13 10.13 -5.44
C PHE A 111 -11.28 10.88 -6.10
N GLU A 112 -11.32 11.02 -7.44
CA GLU A 112 -12.44 11.63 -8.17
C GLU A 112 -13.76 10.88 -7.97
N LEU A 113 -13.71 9.58 -7.63
CA LEU A 113 -14.87 8.79 -7.26
C LEU A 113 -15.43 9.13 -5.86
N GLY A 114 -14.79 10.05 -5.14
CA GLY A 114 -15.10 10.36 -3.74
C GLY A 114 -14.55 9.33 -2.75
N ALA A 115 -13.61 8.49 -3.19
CA ALA A 115 -12.95 7.53 -2.33
C ALA A 115 -12.16 8.24 -1.21
N LYS A 116 -12.14 7.65 -0.03
CA LYS A 116 -11.32 8.07 1.12
C LYS A 116 -9.98 7.36 1.11
N PHE A 117 -9.94 6.17 0.55
CA PHE A 117 -8.76 5.34 0.42
C PHE A 117 -8.68 4.77 -1.00
N VAL A 118 -7.50 4.78 -1.58
CA VAL A 118 -7.21 4.21 -2.90
C VAL A 118 -6.09 3.18 -2.75
N SER A 119 -6.38 1.93 -3.04
CA SER A 119 -5.37 0.88 -3.20
C SER A 119 -5.17 0.61 -4.68
N LEU A 120 -3.92 0.52 -5.11
CA LEU A 120 -3.61 0.10 -6.49
C LEU A 120 -3.53 -1.42 -6.63
N TYR A 121 -3.58 -2.13 -5.51
CA TYR A 121 -3.42 -3.57 -5.42
C TYR A 121 -4.77 -4.28 -5.44
N ASP A 122 -5.08 -4.94 -6.56
CA ASP A 122 -6.22 -5.84 -6.67
C ASP A 122 -5.85 -7.19 -6.05
N HIS A 123 -6.21 -7.37 -4.79
CA HIS A 123 -5.79 -8.51 -3.99
C HIS A 123 -6.49 -9.80 -4.44
N PRO A 124 -5.75 -10.90 -4.75
CA PRO A 124 -6.31 -12.16 -5.23
C PRO A 124 -7.29 -12.84 -4.26
N ASP A 125 -7.23 -12.56 -2.96
CA ASP A 125 -8.14 -13.13 -1.98
C ASP A 125 -9.62 -12.78 -2.24
N LYS A 126 -9.87 -11.72 -3.01
CA LYS A 126 -11.22 -11.32 -3.44
C LYS A 126 -11.84 -12.23 -4.49
N TYR A 127 -11.03 -13.13 -5.06
CA TYR A 127 -11.41 -14.07 -6.13
C TYR A 127 -11.29 -15.54 -5.70
N LEU A 128 -11.05 -15.76 -4.42
CA LEU A 128 -10.96 -17.08 -3.81
C LEU A 128 -12.05 -17.22 -2.73
N SER A 129 -12.68 -18.39 -2.67
CA SER A 129 -13.59 -18.71 -1.57
C SER A 129 -12.83 -18.84 -0.25
N PRO A 130 -13.46 -18.56 0.90
CA PRO A 130 -12.81 -18.61 2.21
C PRO A 130 -12.16 -19.97 2.53
N ASP A 131 -12.74 -21.07 2.10
CA ASP A 131 -12.19 -22.42 2.26
C ASP A 131 -10.89 -22.67 1.48
N LYS A 132 -10.60 -21.80 0.51
CA LYS A 132 -9.34 -21.78 -0.27
C LYS A 132 -8.37 -20.68 0.17
N GLY A 133 -8.57 -20.10 1.33
CA GLY A 133 -7.74 -19.02 1.85
C GLY A 133 -8.13 -17.62 1.34
N GLY A 134 -9.30 -17.50 0.72
CA GLY A 134 -9.84 -16.21 0.28
C GLY A 134 -10.38 -15.35 1.42
N ASN A 135 -10.76 -14.13 1.07
CA ASN A 135 -11.33 -13.17 2.01
C ASN A 135 -12.63 -13.71 2.63
N PRO A 136 -12.82 -13.62 3.96
CA PRO A 136 -14.00 -14.16 4.65
C PRO A 136 -15.36 -13.66 4.12
N TYR A 137 -15.39 -12.50 3.46
CA TYR A 137 -16.61 -11.91 2.89
C TYR A 137 -16.78 -12.18 1.38
N CYS A 138 -15.92 -13.01 0.77
CA CYS A 138 -15.96 -13.35 -0.65
C CYS A 138 -16.52 -14.76 -0.83
N GLU A 139 -17.80 -14.96 -0.46
CA GLU A 139 -18.49 -16.24 -0.65
C GLU A 139 -18.47 -16.67 -2.11
N GLY A 140 -18.15 -17.96 -2.34
CA GLY A 140 -18.04 -18.49 -3.71
C GLY A 140 -16.88 -17.92 -4.53
N GLY A 141 -15.94 -17.17 -3.90
CA GLY A 141 -14.81 -16.55 -4.60
C GLY A 141 -15.16 -15.27 -5.36
N ALA A 142 -16.15 -14.54 -4.87
CA ALA A 142 -16.54 -13.26 -5.45
C ALA A 142 -16.76 -12.21 -4.36
N GLU A 143 -16.22 -11.01 -4.56
CA GLU A 143 -16.51 -9.87 -3.71
C GLU A 143 -17.83 -9.21 -4.14
N ASP A 144 -18.76 -9.04 -3.19
CA ASP A 144 -19.97 -8.24 -3.43
C ASP A 144 -19.59 -6.75 -3.48
N THR A 145 -19.64 -6.16 -4.68
CA THR A 145 -19.09 -4.83 -4.93
C THR A 145 -19.91 -4.03 -5.95
N ARG A 146 -19.58 -2.74 -6.03
CA ARG A 146 -19.99 -1.86 -7.12
C ARG A 146 -18.78 -1.57 -8.00
N VAL A 147 -19.03 -1.53 -9.31
CA VAL A 147 -18.02 -1.19 -10.31
C VAL A 147 -18.27 0.24 -10.80
N TYR A 148 -17.19 1.02 -10.91
CA TYR A 148 -17.18 2.37 -11.47
C TYR A 148 -16.23 2.40 -12.67
N LEU A 149 -16.37 3.43 -13.49
CA LEU A 149 -15.50 3.73 -14.62
C LEU A 149 -15.00 5.17 -14.47
N THR A 150 -13.69 5.34 -14.60
CA THR A 150 -13.04 6.64 -14.83
C THR A 150 -12.50 6.67 -16.25
N ASP A 151 -11.74 7.69 -16.61
CA ASP A 151 -11.20 7.83 -17.97
C ASP A 151 -10.25 6.69 -18.36
N SER A 152 -9.51 6.13 -17.39
CA SER A 152 -8.44 5.16 -17.67
C SER A 152 -8.78 3.73 -17.28
N VAL A 153 -9.57 3.49 -16.23
CA VAL A 153 -9.73 2.15 -15.65
C VAL A 153 -11.12 1.91 -15.07
N HIS A 154 -11.48 0.63 -14.95
CA HIS A 154 -12.58 0.21 -14.08
C HIS A 154 -12.10 0.12 -12.63
N TRP A 155 -13.00 0.42 -11.71
CA TRP A 155 -12.79 0.36 -10.27
C TRP A 155 -13.82 -0.54 -9.61
N LYS A 156 -13.42 -1.20 -8.55
CA LYS A 156 -14.36 -1.80 -7.60
C LYS A 156 -14.20 -1.17 -6.21
N ILE A 157 -15.31 -1.12 -5.46
CA ILE A 157 -15.23 -0.94 -4.02
C ILE A 157 -14.70 -2.25 -3.44
N THR A 158 -13.72 -2.18 -2.55
CA THR A 158 -13.19 -3.37 -1.86
C THR A 158 -13.33 -3.24 -0.36
N ASN A 159 -13.42 -4.38 0.33
CA ASN A 159 -13.65 -4.40 1.78
C ASN A 159 -12.36 -4.20 2.60
N SER A 160 -11.20 -4.48 2.00
CA SER A 160 -9.90 -4.37 2.66
C SER A 160 -8.77 -4.29 1.65
N THR A 161 -7.63 -3.85 2.12
CA THR A 161 -6.33 -3.90 1.43
C THR A 161 -5.22 -4.04 2.47
N THR A 162 -3.98 -4.15 2.03
CA THR A 162 -2.78 -4.16 2.87
C THR A 162 -2.42 -2.75 3.36
N MET A 163 -1.28 -2.61 4.04
CA MET A 163 -0.78 -1.31 4.51
C MET A 163 -0.13 -0.47 3.41
N THR A 164 -0.41 -0.79 2.13
CA THR A 164 -0.03 -0.01 0.93
C THR A 164 -1.29 0.60 0.30
N PHE A 165 -1.54 1.89 0.58
CA PHE A 165 -2.71 2.62 0.12
C PHE A 165 -2.47 4.14 0.14
N ALA A 166 -3.25 4.88 -0.66
CA ALA A 166 -3.28 6.34 -0.64
C ALA A 166 -4.48 6.87 0.13
N SER A 167 -4.30 8.03 0.77
CA SER A 167 -5.36 8.78 1.45
C SER A 167 -5.02 10.27 1.51
N GLN A 168 -6.03 11.11 1.67
CA GLN A 168 -5.83 12.51 2.05
C GLN A 168 -5.52 12.61 3.54
N VAL A 169 -4.69 13.59 3.92
CA VAL A 169 -4.28 13.81 5.31
C VAL A 169 -5.47 14.12 6.23
N SER A 170 -6.45 14.87 5.76
CA SER A 170 -7.70 15.10 6.51
C SER A 170 -8.42 13.80 6.86
N THR A 171 -8.48 12.85 5.93
CA THR A 171 -9.06 11.51 6.18
C THR A 171 -8.26 10.71 7.19
N LEU A 172 -6.91 10.80 7.15
CA LEU A 172 -6.05 10.15 8.13
C LEU A 172 -6.27 10.71 9.54
N LYS A 173 -6.37 12.04 9.67
CA LYS A 173 -6.67 12.72 10.94
C LYS A 173 -8.05 12.32 11.49
N GLU A 174 -9.07 12.29 10.63
CA GLU A 174 -10.43 11.88 11.00
C GLU A 174 -10.48 10.44 11.56
N ASN A 175 -9.65 9.54 11.02
CA ASN A 175 -9.66 8.12 11.34
C ASN A 175 -8.42 7.67 12.15
N GLU A 176 -7.64 8.58 12.74
CA GLU A 176 -6.39 8.26 13.46
C GLU A 176 -6.61 7.17 14.53
N HIS A 177 -7.72 7.27 15.27
CA HIS A 177 -8.03 6.29 16.32
C HIS A 177 -8.12 4.87 15.76
N THR A 178 -8.79 4.67 14.62
CA THR A 178 -8.91 3.35 13.97
C THR A 178 -7.54 2.83 13.54
N PHE A 179 -6.72 3.66 12.91
CA PHE A 179 -5.35 3.27 12.55
C PHE A 179 -4.54 2.83 13.76
N ARG A 180 -4.54 3.63 14.84
CA ARG A 180 -3.79 3.31 16.08
C ARG A 180 -4.29 2.04 16.76
N THR A 181 -5.60 1.81 16.75
CA THR A 181 -6.20 0.60 17.34
C THR A 181 -5.67 -0.66 16.67
N TRP A 182 -5.73 -0.72 15.33
CA TRP A 182 -5.36 -1.92 14.58
C TRP A 182 -3.86 -2.04 14.29
N THR A 183 -3.06 -1.06 14.71
CA THR A 183 -1.59 -1.09 14.68
C THR A 183 -0.97 -1.03 16.08
N SER A 184 -1.71 -1.36 17.11
CA SER A 184 -1.22 -1.39 18.51
C SER A 184 -0.34 -2.60 18.83
N GLY A 185 -0.38 -3.66 18.03
CA GLY A 185 0.43 -4.86 18.15
C GLY A 185 1.79 -4.77 17.45
N THR A 186 2.35 -5.92 17.10
CA THR A 186 3.59 -6.01 16.31
C THR A 186 3.34 -6.07 14.80
N HIS A 187 2.15 -6.51 14.41
CA HIS A 187 1.69 -6.56 13.01
C HIS A 187 0.42 -5.73 12.89
N PRO A 188 0.26 -4.95 11.82
CA PRO A 188 -1.03 -4.33 11.53
C PRO A 188 -2.10 -5.41 11.31
N ASP A 189 -3.28 -5.22 11.86
CA ASP A 189 -4.47 -5.96 11.45
C ASP A 189 -5.22 -5.12 10.40
N ASP A 190 -4.67 -5.10 9.19
CA ASP A 190 -5.17 -4.31 8.08
C ASP A 190 -6.59 -4.72 7.67
N PHE A 191 -6.90 -6.01 7.75
CA PHE A 191 -8.23 -6.51 7.43
C PHE A 191 -9.30 -5.93 8.37
N GLN A 192 -9.11 -6.02 9.69
CA GLN A 192 -10.06 -5.46 10.66
C GLN A 192 -10.12 -3.93 10.59
N MET A 193 -8.97 -3.29 10.37
CA MET A 193 -8.88 -1.85 10.20
C MET A 193 -9.76 -1.36 9.05
N PHE A 194 -9.65 -1.97 7.87
CA PHE A 194 -10.45 -1.56 6.72
C PHE A 194 -11.92 -1.97 6.84
N LEU A 195 -12.25 -3.05 7.54
CA LEU A 195 -13.63 -3.38 7.86
C LEU A 195 -14.28 -2.31 8.76
N GLU A 196 -13.57 -1.85 9.80
CA GLU A 196 -14.07 -0.77 10.66
C GLU A 196 -14.27 0.52 9.86
N LEU A 197 -13.29 0.91 9.01
CA LEU A 197 -13.41 2.06 8.11
C LEU A 197 -14.60 1.90 7.15
N ARG A 198 -14.82 0.71 6.60
CA ARG A 198 -15.98 0.42 5.75
C ARG A 198 -17.30 0.59 6.49
N TYR A 199 -17.41 0.11 7.73
CA TYR A 199 -18.61 0.32 8.57
C TYR A 199 -18.85 1.80 8.87
N ALA A 200 -17.78 2.58 9.01
CA ALA A 200 -17.83 4.04 9.11
C ALA A 200 -18.10 4.74 7.76
N LYS A 201 -18.41 3.97 6.69
CA LYS A 201 -18.67 4.46 5.33
C LYS A 201 -17.49 5.19 4.68
N GLN A 202 -16.29 4.89 5.10
CA GLN A 202 -15.06 5.36 4.47
C GLN A 202 -14.79 4.50 3.23
N LEU A 203 -14.95 5.09 2.04
CA LEU A 203 -14.88 4.36 0.77
C LEU A 203 -13.44 3.99 0.41
N LEU A 204 -13.17 2.69 0.23
CA LEU A 204 -11.94 2.15 -0.33
C LEU A 204 -12.20 1.60 -1.72
N VAL A 205 -11.38 2.00 -2.70
CA VAL A 205 -11.47 1.52 -4.09
C VAL A 205 -10.15 0.94 -4.57
N THR A 206 -10.25 0.01 -5.53
CA THR A 206 -9.09 -0.55 -6.24
C THR A 206 -9.40 -0.68 -7.74
N PRO A 207 -8.41 -0.43 -8.64
CA PRO A 207 -8.61 -0.58 -10.08
C PRO A 207 -8.63 -2.05 -10.49
N ILE A 208 -9.35 -2.38 -11.56
CA ILE A 208 -9.38 -3.69 -12.19
C ILE A 208 -8.95 -3.56 -13.66
N PRO A 209 -7.85 -4.25 -14.08
CA PRO A 209 -6.87 -4.96 -13.25
C PRO A 209 -6.04 -4.03 -12.39
N GLY A 210 -5.41 -4.57 -11.32
CA GLY A 210 -4.57 -3.81 -10.41
C GLY A 210 -3.42 -3.05 -11.11
N TYR A 211 -3.02 -1.92 -10.54
CA TYR A 211 -1.87 -1.11 -10.97
C TYR A 211 -0.64 -1.33 -10.09
N ALA A 212 -0.80 -2.04 -8.99
CA ALA A 212 0.31 -2.53 -8.18
C ALA A 212 0.11 -4.00 -7.82
N THR A 213 1.19 -4.66 -7.43
CA THR A 213 1.15 -6.00 -6.85
C THR A 213 2.00 -6.08 -5.60
N HIS A 214 1.50 -6.80 -4.60
CA HIS A 214 2.31 -7.31 -3.50
C HIS A 214 3.25 -8.41 -4.00
N GLY A 215 4.48 -8.41 -3.52
CA GLY A 215 5.56 -9.27 -4.02
C GLY A 215 5.58 -10.69 -3.47
N GLU A 216 4.46 -11.24 -3.02
CA GLU A 216 4.35 -12.62 -2.58
C GLU A 216 3.75 -13.48 -3.70
N THR A 217 4.42 -14.60 -4.05
CA THR A 217 4.06 -15.42 -5.23
C THR A 217 2.60 -15.85 -5.24
N ALA A 218 2.04 -16.22 -4.09
CA ALA A 218 0.64 -16.64 -3.98
C ALA A 218 -0.37 -15.47 -4.13
N TRP A 219 0.10 -14.23 -3.96
CA TRP A 219 -0.73 -13.04 -3.84
C TRP A 219 -0.41 -11.97 -4.88
N LEU A 220 0.18 -12.34 -6.01
CA LEU A 220 0.36 -11.41 -7.12
C LEU A 220 -1.01 -10.97 -7.66
N SER A 221 -1.16 -9.66 -7.90
CA SER A 221 -2.38 -9.11 -8.49
C SER A 221 -2.66 -9.77 -9.85
N PRO A 222 -3.90 -10.23 -10.10
CA PRO A 222 -4.21 -11.03 -11.27
C PRO A 222 -4.17 -10.23 -12.58
N LEU A 223 -4.20 -10.95 -13.71
CA LEU A 223 -4.32 -10.43 -15.07
C LEU A 223 -3.12 -9.59 -15.56
N THR A 224 -2.01 -9.58 -14.82
CA THR A 224 -0.80 -8.84 -15.21
C THR A 224 0.43 -9.74 -15.09
N ASP A 225 1.27 -9.74 -16.12
CA ASP A 225 2.60 -10.35 -16.06
C ASP A 225 3.58 -9.37 -15.41
N TRP A 226 3.71 -9.46 -14.09
CA TRP A 226 4.51 -8.55 -13.28
C TRP A 226 6.02 -8.68 -13.53
N SER A 227 6.46 -9.77 -14.15
CA SER A 227 7.87 -9.95 -14.54
C SER A 227 8.32 -9.02 -15.68
N LYS A 228 7.37 -8.33 -16.33
CA LYS A 228 7.61 -7.43 -17.46
C LYS A 228 7.45 -5.94 -17.11
N ILE A 229 7.16 -5.65 -15.86
CA ILE A 229 7.03 -4.30 -15.34
C ILE A 229 8.38 -3.87 -14.72
#